data_8a76a1f4085ebf4355aee5d6c32f47db
#
_entry.id   8a76a1f4085ebf4355aee5d6c32f47db
#
_cell.length_a   1.000
_cell.length_b   1.000
_cell.length_c   1.000
_cell.angle_alpha   90.00
_cell.angle_beta   90.00
_cell.angle_gamma   90.00
#
_symmetry.space_group_name_H-M   'P 1'
#
loop_
_entity.id
_entity.type
_entity.pdbx_description
1 polymer ?
#
loop_
_entity_poly.entity_id
_entity_poly.type
_entity_poly.pdbx_seq_one_letter_code
_entity_poly.pdbx_strand_id
1 'polypeptide(L)'
;MTEAENIRNVELQGVDMIGFIFYPKSPRCLCQMPGYLPACAKRVGVFVNESKENILMYADRFSLDYIQLHGNEAPEYCRSLRNAGLHLIKAFSILLPKDLLSVSAYNGLCDYYLFDTKTPQYGGSGNQFDWNLLHRYNGPIPFLLSGGINPYSVKALREFRHPYFAGIDINSRFETAPGIKDVERISNFLKELKGGTI
;
A
#
# COMPACT_ATOMS: atom_id res chain seq x y z
N MET A 1 -4.00 -6.27 7.98
CA MET A 1 -5.26 -6.72 8.61
C MET A 1 -4.95 -7.84 9.60
N THR A 2 -5.78 -8.08 10.61
CA THR A 2 -5.42 -8.96 11.73
C THR A 2 -6.47 -10.03 12.05
N GLU A 3 -7.73 -9.85 11.66
CA GLU A 3 -8.83 -10.75 12.01
C GLU A 3 -9.37 -11.51 10.80
N ALA A 4 -9.56 -12.83 10.95
CA ALA A 4 -9.96 -13.74 9.88
C ALA A 4 -11.27 -13.35 9.18
N GLU A 5 -12.32 -13.05 9.95
CA GLU A 5 -13.62 -12.68 9.40
C GLU A 5 -13.55 -11.32 8.68
N ASN A 6 -12.83 -10.35 9.25
CA ASN A 6 -12.63 -9.04 8.63
C ASN A 6 -11.84 -9.15 7.32
N ILE A 7 -10.79 -9.99 7.26
CA ILE A 7 -10.02 -10.26 6.04
C ILE A 7 -10.94 -10.83 4.95
N ARG A 8 -11.74 -11.85 5.30
CA ARG A 8 -12.68 -12.48 4.36
C ARG A 8 -13.71 -11.48 3.83
N ASN A 9 -14.30 -10.68 4.70
CA ASN A 9 -15.32 -9.71 4.33
C ASN A 9 -14.75 -8.58 3.45
N VAL A 10 -13.51 -8.17 3.65
CA VAL A 10 -12.84 -7.21 2.78
C VAL A 10 -12.50 -7.84 1.42
N GLU A 11 -12.02 -9.07 1.38
CA GLU A 11 -11.75 -9.78 0.13
C GLU A 11 -13.00 -9.88 -0.74
N LEU A 12 -14.17 -10.16 -0.13
CA LEU A 12 -15.46 -10.22 -0.82
C LEU A 12 -15.89 -8.88 -1.47
N GLN A 13 -15.27 -7.75 -1.10
CA GLN A 13 -15.50 -6.48 -1.79
C GLN A 13 -14.75 -6.39 -3.13
N GLY A 14 -13.97 -7.40 -3.51
CA GLY A 14 -13.24 -7.44 -4.77
C GLY A 14 -12.01 -6.52 -4.79
N VAL A 15 -11.29 -6.47 -3.67
CA VAL A 15 -9.98 -5.81 -3.59
C VAL A 15 -8.91 -6.71 -4.23
N ASP A 16 -7.94 -6.10 -4.92
CA ASP A 16 -6.89 -6.84 -5.62
C ASP A 16 -5.78 -7.32 -4.68
N MET A 17 -5.51 -6.57 -3.60
CA MET A 17 -4.44 -6.84 -2.65
C MET A 17 -4.89 -6.65 -1.20
N ILE A 18 -4.39 -7.48 -0.28
CA ILE A 18 -4.59 -7.35 1.17
C ILE A 18 -3.25 -7.35 1.88
N GLY A 19 -2.98 -6.27 2.65
CA GLY A 19 -1.74 -6.04 3.37
C GLY A 19 -1.73 -6.62 4.79
N PHE A 20 -0.63 -7.26 5.15
CA PHE A 20 -0.29 -7.76 6.48
C PHE A 20 0.96 -7.04 6.97
N ILE A 21 0.86 -6.31 8.08
CA ILE A 21 1.98 -5.52 8.60
C ILE A 21 2.76 -6.35 9.62
N PHE A 22 4.05 -6.56 9.37
CA PHE A 22 4.96 -7.32 10.22
C PHE A 22 5.95 -6.41 10.98
N TYR A 23 5.62 -5.14 11.12
CA TYR A 23 6.43 -4.18 11.88
C TYR A 23 5.96 -4.09 13.34
N PRO A 24 6.75 -4.54 14.33
CA PRO A 24 6.30 -4.66 15.73
C PRO A 24 5.86 -3.36 16.39
N LYS A 25 6.38 -2.19 15.94
CA LYS A 25 5.98 -0.88 16.46
C LYS A 25 4.67 -0.36 15.88
N SER A 26 4.09 -1.05 14.91
CA SER A 26 2.80 -0.67 14.34
C SER A 26 1.65 -1.18 15.23
N PRO A 27 0.64 -0.35 15.53
CA PRO A 27 -0.57 -0.83 16.20
C PRO A 27 -1.38 -1.80 15.33
N ARG A 28 -0.99 -2.00 14.07
CA ARG A 28 -1.60 -2.90 13.09
C ARG A 28 -0.76 -4.15 12.86
N CYS A 29 0.26 -4.38 13.72
CA CYS A 29 1.15 -5.51 13.56
C CYS A 29 0.39 -6.83 13.65
N LEU A 30 0.61 -7.71 12.67
CA LEU A 30 0.09 -9.06 12.70
C LEU A 30 1.05 -9.94 13.49
N CYS A 31 0.73 -10.18 14.77
CA CYS A 31 1.58 -10.96 15.68
C CYS A 31 1.41 -12.48 15.53
N GLN A 32 0.27 -12.91 14.98
CA GLN A 32 -0.07 -14.35 14.86
C GLN A 32 -0.70 -14.62 13.49
N MET A 33 -0.60 -15.87 13.03
CA MET A 33 -1.27 -16.31 11.82
C MET A 33 -2.79 -16.12 12.00
N PRO A 34 -3.46 -15.35 11.12
CA PRO A 34 -4.91 -15.25 11.19
C PRO A 34 -5.55 -16.58 10.79
N GLY A 35 -6.74 -16.86 11.28
CA GLY A 35 -7.48 -18.09 10.94
C GLY A 35 -7.95 -18.14 9.48
N TYR A 36 -7.71 -17.10 8.70
CA TYR A 36 -8.00 -17.02 7.28
C TYR A 36 -6.96 -16.15 6.56
N LEU A 37 -6.47 -16.62 5.44
CA LEU A 37 -5.67 -15.86 4.48
C LEU A 37 -6.45 -15.70 3.17
N PRO A 38 -6.34 -14.57 2.46
CA PRO A 38 -7.02 -14.35 1.19
C PRO A 38 -6.77 -15.48 0.20
N ALA A 39 -7.82 -15.89 -0.50
CA ALA A 39 -7.76 -16.91 -1.53
C ALA A 39 -7.66 -16.32 -2.96
N CYS A 40 -8.29 -15.16 -3.17
CA CYS A 40 -8.35 -14.47 -4.47
C CYS A 40 -7.48 -13.22 -4.50
N ALA A 41 -7.51 -12.41 -3.42
CA ALA A 41 -6.71 -11.21 -3.33
C ALA A 41 -5.23 -11.55 -3.08
N LYS A 42 -4.31 -10.81 -3.71
CA LYS A 42 -2.88 -10.94 -3.51
C LYS A 42 -2.48 -10.57 -2.08
N ARG A 43 -1.62 -11.37 -1.47
CA ARG A 43 -1.14 -11.18 -0.10
C ARG A 43 0.12 -10.33 -0.11
N VAL A 44 0.07 -9.19 0.58
CA VAL A 44 1.19 -8.24 0.66
C VAL A 44 1.73 -8.22 2.08
N GLY A 45 2.98 -8.61 2.27
CA GLY A 45 3.68 -8.44 3.55
C GLY A 45 4.33 -7.08 3.62
N VAL A 46 4.02 -6.29 4.66
CA VAL A 46 4.57 -4.94 4.86
C VAL A 46 5.64 -4.97 5.94
N PHE A 47 6.84 -4.56 5.56
CA PHE A 47 8.04 -4.58 6.39
C PHE A 47 8.69 -3.20 6.48
N VAL A 48 9.41 -2.94 7.57
CA VAL A 48 10.17 -1.70 7.81
C VAL A 48 11.55 -2.05 8.30
N ASN A 49 12.57 -1.92 7.43
CA ASN A 49 13.97 -2.20 7.72
C ASN A 49 14.18 -3.61 8.34
N GLU A 50 13.46 -4.59 7.85
CA GLU A 50 13.52 -5.97 8.34
C GLU A 50 14.69 -6.73 7.69
N SER A 51 15.18 -7.79 8.33
CA SER A 51 16.23 -8.65 7.77
C SER A 51 15.68 -9.49 6.60
N LYS A 52 16.57 -9.85 5.68
CA LYS A 52 16.22 -10.69 4.53
C LYS A 52 15.72 -12.05 4.97
N GLU A 53 16.36 -12.63 5.97
CA GLU A 53 16.02 -13.95 6.53
C GLU A 53 14.59 -13.97 7.06
N ASN A 54 14.22 -12.95 7.83
CA ASN A 54 12.86 -12.81 8.35
C ASN A 54 11.85 -12.58 7.23
N ILE A 55 12.16 -11.74 6.24
CA ILE A 55 11.27 -11.51 5.09
C ILE A 55 11.02 -12.83 4.35
N LEU A 56 12.07 -13.63 4.07
CA LEU A 56 11.93 -14.93 3.41
C LEU A 56 11.08 -15.90 4.24
N MET A 57 11.30 -15.97 5.55
CA MET A 57 10.50 -16.79 6.46
C MET A 57 9.01 -16.39 6.44
N TYR A 58 8.71 -15.08 6.49
CA TYR A 58 7.33 -14.61 6.42
C TYR A 58 6.71 -14.82 5.04
N ALA A 59 7.48 -14.63 3.97
CA ALA A 59 7.02 -14.85 2.59
C ALA A 59 6.56 -16.29 2.38
N ASP A 60 7.34 -17.25 2.84
CA ASP A 60 6.98 -18.66 2.80
C ASP A 60 5.78 -18.97 3.70
N ARG A 61 5.88 -18.61 4.99
CA ARG A 61 4.87 -18.93 6.00
C ARG A 61 3.46 -18.39 5.67
N PHE A 62 3.37 -17.18 5.09
CA PHE A 62 2.10 -16.52 4.75
C PHE A 62 1.77 -16.65 3.26
N SER A 63 2.62 -17.32 2.48
CA SER A 63 2.53 -17.42 1.02
C SER A 63 2.29 -16.04 0.40
N LEU A 64 3.20 -15.09 0.70
CA LEU A 64 3.07 -13.71 0.25
C LEU A 64 3.34 -13.61 -1.25
N ASP A 65 2.47 -12.93 -1.97
CA ASP A 65 2.66 -12.61 -3.38
C ASP A 65 3.60 -11.41 -3.57
N TYR A 66 3.55 -10.43 -2.65
CA TYR A 66 4.38 -9.22 -2.70
C TYR A 66 4.98 -8.89 -1.33
N ILE A 67 6.17 -8.32 -1.37
CA ILE A 67 6.86 -7.75 -0.21
C ILE A 67 6.87 -6.23 -0.36
N GLN A 68 6.18 -5.53 0.53
CA GLN A 68 6.18 -4.08 0.58
C GLN A 68 7.25 -3.60 1.58
N LEU A 69 8.25 -2.89 1.05
CA LEU A 69 9.33 -2.30 1.80
C LEU A 69 8.99 -0.85 2.13
N HIS A 70 8.63 -0.58 3.38
CA HIS A 70 8.10 0.71 3.84
C HIS A 70 9.08 1.50 4.71
N GLY A 71 10.33 1.06 4.78
CA GLY A 71 11.43 1.72 5.50
C GLY A 71 12.40 2.43 4.56
N ASN A 72 13.67 2.48 4.99
CA ASN A 72 14.77 3.12 4.26
C ASN A 72 15.66 2.08 3.56
N GLU A 73 15.05 0.99 3.08
CA GLU A 73 15.77 -0.09 2.41
C GLU A 73 16.46 0.42 1.13
N ALA A 74 17.78 0.21 1.05
CA ALA A 74 18.61 0.67 -0.09
C ALA A 74 18.34 -0.15 -1.36
N PRO A 75 18.68 0.36 -2.56
CA PRO A 75 18.52 -0.37 -3.83
C PRO A 75 19.21 -1.73 -3.84
N GLU A 76 20.38 -1.85 -3.21
CA GLU A 76 21.13 -3.10 -3.11
C GLU A 76 20.37 -4.14 -2.32
N TYR A 77 19.68 -3.72 -1.27
CA TYR A 77 18.83 -4.60 -0.48
C TYR A 77 17.63 -5.09 -1.30
N CYS A 78 16.96 -4.18 -2.03
CA CYS A 78 15.87 -4.55 -2.95
C CYS A 78 16.36 -5.56 -4.00
N ARG A 79 17.54 -5.34 -4.57
CA ARG A 79 18.18 -6.27 -5.53
C ARG A 79 18.39 -7.65 -4.91
N SER A 80 18.85 -7.72 -3.65
CA SER A 80 19.09 -8.99 -2.96
C SER A 80 17.81 -9.79 -2.74
N LEU A 81 16.69 -9.13 -2.45
CA LEU A 81 15.36 -9.75 -2.30
C LEU A 81 14.80 -10.20 -3.67
N ARG A 82 14.94 -9.36 -4.70
CA ARG A 82 14.51 -9.71 -6.05
C ARG A 82 15.27 -10.92 -6.59
N ASN A 83 16.58 -11.01 -6.34
CA ASN A 83 17.40 -12.17 -6.71
C ASN A 83 17.00 -13.44 -5.93
N ALA A 84 16.32 -13.32 -4.80
CA ALA A 84 15.72 -14.43 -4.08
C ALA A 84 14.31 -14.82 -4.61
N GLY A 85 13.86 -14.22 -5.72
CA GLY A 85 12.59 -14.54 -6.38
C GLY A 85 11.38 -13.79 -5.83
N LEU A 86 11.57 -12.78 -4.98
CA LEU A 86 10.45 -12.03 -4.40
C LEU A 86 9.97 -10.90 -5.33
N HIS A 87 8.67 -10.67 -5.35
CA HIS A 87 8.05 -9.50 -5.96
C HIS A 87 8.01 -8.34 -4.96
N LEU A 88 8.40 -7.14 -5.41
CA LEU A 88 8.63 -6.02 -4.51
C LEU A 88 7.72 -4.82 -4.80
N ILE A 89 7.20 -4.23 -3.72
CA ILE A 89 6.58 -2.90 -3.71
C ILE A 89 7.47 -2.00 -2.83
N LYS A 90 8.07 -0.94 -3.38
CA LYS A 90 8.86 0.00 -2.59
C LYS A 90 8.06 1.26 -2.27
N ALA A 91 7.88 1.54 -0.97
CA ALA A 91 7.22 2.75 -0.51
C ALA A 91 8.19 3.92 -0.42
N PHE A 92 7.73 5.08 -0.88
CA PHE A 92 8.43 6.36 -0.81
C PHE A 92 7.52 7.41 -0.18
N SER A 93 8.03 8.15 0.81
CA SER A 93 7.35 9.31 1.36
C SER A 93 7.60 10.51 0.45
N ILE A 94 6.56 11.00 -0.21
CA ILE A 94 6.64 12.11 -1.16
C ILE A 94 5.97 13.34 -0.55
N LEU A 95 6.76 14.37 -0.27
CA LEU A 95 6.31 15.67 0.24
C LEU A 95 6.62 16.78 -0.74
N LEU A 96 7.77 16.72 -1.39
CA LEU A 96 8.31 17.73 -2.28
C LEU A 96 8.75 17.10 -3.61
N PRO A 97 8.80 17.88 -4.70
CA PRO A 97 9.27 17.37 -6.01
C PRO A 97 10.64 16.69 -5.97
N LYS A 98 11.54 17.17 -5.11
CA LYS A 98 12.89 16.59 -4.95
C LYS A 98 12.88 15.14 -4.44
N ASP A 99 11.82 14.73 -3.73
CA ASP A 99 11.72 13.37 -3.18
C ASP A 99 11.58 12.33 -4.28
N LEU A 100 11.04 12.72 -5.45
CA LEU A 100 10.97 11.88 -6.64
C LEU A 100 12.34 11.57 -7.28
N LEU A 101 13.39 12.37 -6.99
CA LEU A 101 14.72 12.18 -7.58
C LEU A 101 15.37 10.86 -7.14
N SER A 102 15.11 10.44 -5.90
CA SER A 102 15.69 9.21 -5.34
C SER A 102 15.03 7.94 -5.89
N VAL A 103 13.83 8.05 -6.46
CA VAL A 103 13.02 6.89 -6.90
C VAL A 103 13.69 6.16 -8.06
N SER A 104 14.38 6.87 -8.94
CA SER A 104 15.05 6.30 -10.12
C SER A 104 16.12 5.26 -9.80
N ALA A 105 16.74 5.31 -8.61
CA ALA A 105 17.72 4.33 -8.15
C ALA A 105 17.13 2.91 -7.99
N TYR A 106 15.81 2.79 -7.92
CA TYR A 106 15.08 1.53 -7.74
C TYR A 106 14.47 1.00 -9.06
N ASN A 107 14.73 1.65 -10.19
CA ASN A 107 14.24 1.21 -11.50
C ASN A 107 14.70 -0.22 -11.81
N GLY A 108 13.76 -1.07 -12.22
CA GLY A 108 14.02 -2.48 -12.52
C GLY A 108 14.18 -3.38 -11.29
N LEU A 109 14.08 -2.82 -10.05
CA LEU A 109 14.19 -3.60 -8.82
C LEU A 109 12.83 -3.92 -8.19
N CYS A 110 11.79 -3.17 -8.54
CA CYS A 110 10.46 -3.30 -7.94
C CYS A 110 9.40 -3.49 -9.05
N ASP A 111 8.33 -4.18 -8.69
CA ASP A 111 7.17 -4.37 -9.58
C ASP A 111 6.23 -3.17 -9.49
N TYR A 112 6.14 -2.57 -8.29
CA TYR A 112 5.39 -1.34 -8.04
C TYR A 112 6.17 -0.40 -7.12
N TYR A 113 5.91 0.89 -7.28
CA TYR A 113 6.18 1.88 -6.23
C TYR A 113 4.89 2.17 -5.46
N LEU A 114 5.02 2.55 -4.19
CA LEU A 114 3.94 3.10 -3.41
C LEU A 114 4.33 4.50 -3.00
N PHE A 115 3.61 5.51 -3.50
CA PHE A 115 3.82 6.89 -3.11
C PHE A 115 2.91 7.24 -1.93
N ASP A 116 3.52 7.24 -0.74
CA ASP A 116 2.86 7.65 0.49
C ASP A 116 2.96 9.17 0.64
N THR A 117 1.89 9.83 0.32
CA THR A 117 1.80 11.28 0.33
C THR A 117 1.40 11.77 1.71
N LYS A 118 2.37 12.18 2.51
CA LYS A 118 2.13 12.74 3.85
C LYS A 118 1.81 14.23 3.75
N THR A 119 0.77 14.66 4.46
CA THR A 119 0.58 16.10 4.69
C THR A 119 1.49 16.56 5.82
N PRO A 120 2.18 17.70 5.69
CA PRO A 120 3.08 18.23 6.73
C PRO A 120 2.38 18.63 8.04
N GLN A 121 1.05 18.71 8.05
CA GLN A 121 0.28 19.18 9.19
C GLN A 121 -0.58 18.05 9.77
N TYR A 122 -0.26 17.67 10.99
CA TYR A 122 -1.16 16.99 11.89
C TYR A 122 -2.30 17.95 12.24
N GLY A 123 -3.50 17.72 11.67
CA GLY A 123 -4.73 18.35 12.14
C GLY A 123 -5.33 19.41 11.22
N GLY A 124 -6.51 19.13 10.73
CA GLY A 124 -7.61 20.09 10.60
C GLY A 124 -7.63 21.06 9.43
N SER A 125 -6.63 21.12 8.55
CA SER A 125 -6.66 22.11 7.46
C SER A 125 -7.52 21.73 6.25
N GLY A 126 -8.06 20.52 6.18
CA GLY A 126 -8.86 20.07 5.02
C GLY A 126 -8.08 19.96 3.70
N ASN A 127 -6.84 20.35 3.67
CA ASN A 127 -6.02 20.27 2.47
C ASN A 127 -5.61 18.82 2.22
N GLN A 128 -6.20 18.21 1.20
CA GLN A 128 -5.69 17.00 0.60
C GLN A 128 -4.27 17.28 0.06
N PHE A 129 -3.40 16.28 0.15
CA PHE A 129 -2.12 16.31 -0.55
C PHE A 129 -2.39 16.59 -2.04
N ASP A 130 -1.61 17.49 -2.61
CA ASP A 130 -1.69 17.80 -4.03
C ASP A 130 -1.06 16.66 -4.86
N TRP A 131 -1.86 15.70 -5.29
CA TRP A 131 -1.43 14.60 -6.15
C TRP A 131 -0.86 15.07 -7.50
N ASN A 132 -1.04 16.34 -7.86
CA ASN A 132 -0.43 16.93 -9.05
C ASN A 132 1.11 16.89 -9.00
N LEU A 133 1.70 16.81 -7.80
CA LEU A 133 3.13 16.60 -7.66
C LEU A 133 3.60 15.32 -8.37
N LEU A 134 2.79 14.27 -8.39
CA LEU A 134 3.11 12.99 -9.02
C LEU A 134 3.11 13.07 -10.56
N HIS A 135 2.56 14.11 -11.18
CA HIS A 135 2.72 14.33 -12.63
C HIS A 135 4.19 14.57 -13.04
N ARG A 136 5.06 14.86 -12.08
CA ARG A 136 6.51 14.95 -12.30
C ARG A 136 7.21 13.60 -12.29
N TYR A 137 6.54 12.53 -11.86
CA TYR A 137 7.08 11.19 -11.97
C TYR A 137 7.03 10.75 -13.43
N ASN A 138 8.19 10.39 -13.99
CA ASN A 138 8.34 9.93 -15.37
C ASN A 138 9.11 8.60 -15.46
N GLY A 139 9.20 7.88 -14.34
CA GLY A 139 9.86 6.57 -14.29
C GLY A 139 9.02 5.46 -14.94
N PRO A 140 9.63 4.29 -15.23
CA PRO A 140 8.99 3.21 -15.96
C PRO A 140 8.17 2.27 -15.05
N ILE A 141 8.22 2.43 -13.72
CA ILE A 141 7.58 1.51 -12.78
C ILE A 141 6.17 2.01 -12.45
N PRO A 142 5.13 1.17 -12.54
CA PRO A 142 3.79 1.55 -12.12
C PRO A 142 3.74 1.83 -10.62
N PHE A 143 2.84 2.74 -10.21
CA PHE A 143 2.74 3.10 -8.81
C PHE A 143 1.32 3.02 -8.24
N LEU A 144 1.29 2.73 -6.95
CA LEU A 144 0.12 2.83 -6.09
C LEU A 144 0.15 4.17 -5.36
N LEU A 145 -0.98 4.85 -5.30
CA LEU A 145 -1.15 6.07 -4.54
C LEU A 145 -1.61 5.72 -3.12
N SER A 146 -0.91 6.22 -2.13
CA SER A 146 -1.23 6.08 -0.71
C SER A 146 -1.17 7.43 0.01
N GLY A 147 -1.51 7.45 1.29
CA GLY A 147 -1.46 8.64 2.13
C GLY A 147 -2.71 9.52 2.03
N GLY A 148 -3.44 9.63 3.13
CA GLY A 148 -4.58 10.54 3.28
C GLY A 148 -5.83 10.19 2.48
N ILE A 149 -5.84 9.13 1.68
CA ILE A 149 -7.03 8.68 0.96
C ILE A 149 -8.13 8.35 1.97
N ASN A 150 -9.31 8.90 1.73
CA ASN A 150 -10.49 8.77 2.58
C ASN A 150 -11.76 8.64 1.72
N PRO A 151 -12.94 8.37 2.29
CA PRO A 151 -14.18 8.22 1.52
C PRO A 151 -14.54 9.39 0.61
N TYR A 152 -14.11 10.60 0.94
CA TYR A 152 -14.37 11.80 0.12
C TYR A 152 -13.38 12.00 -1.03
N SER A 153 -12.39 11.13 -1.15
CA SER A 153 -11.35 11.23 -2.20
C SER A 153 -11.80 10.75 -3.57
N VAL A 154 -13.01 10.20 -3.70
CA VAL A 154 -13.50 9.55 -4.93
C VAL A 154 -13.42 10.49 -6.13
N LYS A 155 -13.91 11.73 -6.02
CA LYS A 155 -13.87 12.68 -7.13
C LYS A 155 -12.45 12.94 -7.61
N ALA A 156 -11.55 13.25 -6.70
CA ALA A 156 -10.14 13.54 -7.02
C ALA A 156 -9.43 12.31 -7.63
N LEU A 157 -9.72 11.09 -7.14
CA LEU A 157 -9.19 9.84 -7.71
C LEU A 157 -9.73 9.58 -9.12
N ARG A 158 -11.00 9.87 -9.37
CA ARG A 158 -11.61 9.72 -10.69
C ARG A 158 -11.10 10.74 -11.70
N GLU A 159 -10.63 11.89 -11.24
CA GLU A 159 -10.03 12.94 -12.08
C GLU A 159 -8.52 12.76 -12.26
N PHE A 160 -7.84 12.08 -11.32
CA PHE A 160 -6.40 11.85 -11.41
C PHE A 160 -6.03 10.99 -12.62
N ARG A 161 -5.08 11.48 -13.42
CA ARG A 161 -4.58 10.76 -14.61
C ARG A 161 -3.06 10.74 -14.59
N HIS A 162 -2.51 9.55 -14.72
CA HIS A 162 -1.08 9.38 -14.91
C HIS A 162 -0.83 8.05 -15.65
N PRO A 163 0.08 7.98 -16.65
CA PRO A 163 0.30 6.76 -17.44
C PRO A 163 0.74 5.55 -16.62
N TYR A 164 1.40 5.77 -15.49
CA TYR A 164 1.88 4.72 -14.58
C TYR A 164 1.04 4.57 -13.31
N PHE A 165 -0.11 5.22 -13.22
CA PHE A 165 -1.01 5.04 -12.08
C PHE A 165 -1.68 3.66 -12.16
N ALA A 166 -1.35 2.78 -11.22
CA ALA A 166 -1.84 1.40 -11.19
C ALA A 166 -2.97 1.16 -10.19
N GLY A 167 -3.13 2.02 -9.20
CA GLY A 167 -4.16 1.85 -8.18
C GLY A 167 -3.90 2.65 -6.91
N ILE A 168 -4.66 2.32 -5.88
CA ILE A 168 -4.63 3.01 -4.59
C ILE A 168 -4.37 2.04 -3.45
N ASP A 169 -3.75 2.53 -2.38
CA ASP A 169 -3.64 1.86 -1.09
C ASP A 169 -4.43 2.63 -0.03
N ILE A 170 -5.41 1.96 0.59
CA ILE A 170 -6.27 2.53 1.63
C ILE A 170 -5.98 1.86 2.98
N ASN A 171 -5.86 2.65 4.04
CA ASN A 171 -5.57 2.10 5.36
C ASN A 171 -6.39 2.78 6.47
N SER A 172 -5.81 3.69 7.25
CA SER A 172 -6.35 4.19 8.53
C SER A 172 -7.73 4.86 8.43
N ARG A 173 -8.04 5.50 7.30
CA ARG A 173 -9.34 6.17 7.11
C ARG A 173 -10.49 5.21 6.80
N PHE A 174 -10.18 3.94 6.61
CA PHE A 174 -11.11 2.85 6.33
C PHE A 174 -11.05 1.77 7.43
N GLU A 175 -10.80 2.18 8.66
CA GLU A 175 -10.72 1.30 9.82
C GLU A 175 -11.73 1.72 10.89
N THR A 176 -12.28 0.73 11.60
CA THR A 176 -13.03 0.90 12.86
C THR A 176 -12.08 0.86 14.08
N ALA A 177 -11.02 0.07 13.97
CA ALA A 177 -9.91 0.01 14.92
C ALA A 177 -8.62 -0.36 14.15
N PRO A 178 -7.42 -0.08 14.69
CA PRO A 178 -6.16 -0.42 14.03
C PRO A 178 -6.11 -1.89 13.60
N GLY A 179 -5.98 -2.14 12.29
CA GLY A 179 -5.96 -3.48 11.70
C GLY A 179 -7.33 -4.08 11.36
N ILE A 180 -8.43 -3.43 11.76
CA ILE A 180 -9.82 -3.87 11.50
C ILE A 180 -10.46 -2.90 10.49
N LYS A 181 -10.75 -3.36 9.31
CA LYS A 181 -11.35 -2.56 8.25
C LYS A 181 -12.87 -2.39 8.43
N ASP A 182 -13.34 -1.20 8.13
CA ASP A 182 -14.75 -0.88 7.98
C ASP A 182 -15.22 -1.35 6.59
N VAL A 183 -15.79 -2.54 6.56
CA VAL A 183 -16.19 -3.23 5.31
C VAL A 183 -17.25 -2.44 4.54
N GLU A 184 -18.22 -1.86 5.23
CA GLU A 184 -19.28 -1.07 4.61
C GLU A 184 -18.71 0.19 3.96
N ARG A 185 -17.82 0.89 4.67
CA ARG A 185 -17.13 2.08 4.14
C ARG A 185 -16.32 1.75 2.91
N ILE A 186 -15.59 0.62 2.90
CA ILE A 186 -14.85 0.14 1.73
C ILE A 186 -15.81 -0.17 0.58
N SER A 187 -16.88 -0.90 0.84
CA SER A 187 -17.87 -1.27 -0.18
C SER A 187 -18.45 -0.04 -0.87
N ASN A 188 -18.90 0.94 -0.07
CA ASN A 188 -19.49 2.16 -0.59
C ASN A 188 -18.47 2.98 -1.42
N PHE A 189 -17.26 3.12 -0.90
CA PHE A 189 -16.16 3.78 -1.59
C PHE A 189 -15.81 3.12 -2.93
N LEU A 190 -15.70 1.80 -2.98
CA LEU A 190 -15.39 1.06 -4.21
C LEU A 190 -16.51 1.16 -5.25
N LYS A 191 -17.77 1.08 -4.82
CA LYS A 191 -18.93 1.27 -5.71
C LYS A 191 -18.91 2.65 -6.33
N GLU A 192 -18.73 3.67 -5.52
CA GLU A 192 -18.66 5.05 -6.00
C GLU A 192 -17.45 5.23 -6.92
N LEU A 193 -16.25 4.74 -6.56
CA LEU A 193 -15.04 4.84 -7.37
C LEU A 193 -15.19 4.22 -8.76
N LYS A 194 -15.85 3.06 -8.86
CA LYS A 194 -16.11 2.36 -10.13
C LYS A 194 -17.22 3.01 -10.97
N GLY A 195 -17.87 4.06 -10.47
CA GLY A 195 -18.91 4.78 -11.22
C GLY A 195 -20.27 4.09 -11.18
N GLY A 196 -20.51 3.20 -10.22
CA GLY A 196 -21.82 2.64 -9.97
C GLY A 196 -22.81 3.75 -9.60
N THR A 197 -23.84 3.93 -10.42
CA THR A 197 -25.02 4.71 -10.06
C THR A 197 -25.66 4.01 -8.87
N ILE A 198 -25.95 4.77 -7.80
CA ILE A 198 -26.80 4.32 -6.70
C ILE A 198 -28.21 4.07 -7.22
#